data_5909f942211aa5f0c4cfec92caa263e8
#
_entry.id   5909f942211aa5f0c4cfec92caa263e8
#
_cell.length_a   1.000
_cell.length_b   1.000
_cell.length_c   1.000
_cell.angle_alpha   90.00
_cell.angle_beta   90.00
_cell.angle_gamma   90.00
#
_symmetry.space_group_name_H-M   'P 1'
#
loop_
_entity.id
_entity.type
_entity.pdbx_description
1 polymer ?
#
loop_
_entity_poly.entity_id
_entity_poly.type
_entity_poly.pdbx_seq_one_letter_code
_entity_poly.pdbx_strand_id
1 'polypeptide(L)'
;GVIAMKSELLPPDFMEQIRWNTMVKWGSPLSPFNAWVLLRGIQTLPVRLERQCKTAMILAEHFSSHEKIKRVWYPGLDSHPQHELAKKQMPKFGGMLTFEVNNGDDALTVLDNLELACFAASLGGVRTTTQIPATMAFLDISEEERQEMGIYQGMIRVSTGLEDPDDLIADFNAALSLI
;
A
#
# COMPACT_ATOMS: atom_id res chain seq x y z
N GLY A 1 1.45 -11.49 -9.24
CA GLY A 1 0.10 -10.99 -9.42
C GLY A 1 -0.88 -12.09 -9.79
N VAL A 2 -2.16 -11.80 -9.70
CA VAL A 2 -3.26 -12.70 -10.09
C VAL A 2 -4.16 -11.92 -11.05
N ILE A 3 -4.62 -12.59 -12.12
CA ILE A 3 -5.64 -12.05 -13.01
C ILE A 3 -6.94 -12.81 -12.70
N ALA A 4 -7.97 -12.09 -12.28
CA ALA A 4 -9.30 -12.62 -12.04
C ALA A 4 -10.31 -11.86 -12.90
N MET A 5 -11.14 -12.58 -13.63
CA MET A 5 -12.11 -11.98 -14.56
C MET A 5 -13.42 -12.77 -14.52
N LYS A 6 -14.54 -12.06 -14.77
CA LYS A 6 -15.84 -12.72 -14.97
C LYS A 6 -15.89 -13.30 -16.38
N SER A 7 -16.14 -14.60 -16.49
CA SER A 7 -16.22 -15.32 -17.78
C SER A 7 -17.26 -14.72 -18.73
N GLU A 8 -18.37 -14.20 -18.20
CA GLU A 8 -19.47 -13.61 -18.96
C GLU A 8 -19.10 -12.30 -19.71
N LEU A 9 -18.02 -11.64 -19.27
CA LEU A 9 -17.54 -10.38 -19.86
C LEU A 9 -16.43 -10.58 -20.89
N LEU A 10 -16.02 -11.82 -21.14
CA LEU A 10 -14.86 -12.14 -21.97
C LEU A 10 -15.29 -12.86 -23.27
N PRO A 11 -14.53 -12.67 -24.37
CA PRO A 11 -14.64 -13.56 -25.51
C PRO A 11 -14.48 -15.02 -25.09
N PRO A 12 -15.21 -15.97 -25.70
CA PRO A 12 -15.21 -17.37 -25.26
C PRO A 12 -13.84 -18.04 -25.20
N ASP A 13 -12.90 -17.60 -26.02
CA ASP A 13 -11.56 -18.15 -26.18
C ASP A 13 -10.46 -17.31 -25.47
N PHE A 14 -10.84 -16.25 -24.76
CA PHE A 14 -9.90 -15.28 -24.20
C PHE A 14 -8.88 -15.92 -23.24
N MET A 15 -9.32 -16.78 -22.34
CA MET A 15 -8.43 -17.48 -21.41
C MET A 15 -7.49 -18.45 -22.12
N GLU A 16 -7.96 -19.08 -23.19
CA GLU A 16 -7.14 -19.96 -24.02
C GLU A 16 -6.10 -19.17 -24.80
N GLN A 17 -6.47 -18.02 -25.34
CA GLN A 17 -5.55 -17.08 -26.00
C GLN A 17 -4.46 -16.59 -25.04
N ILE A 18 -4.78 -16.20 -23.80
CA ILE A 18 -3.79 -15.84 -22.78
C ILE A 18 -2.86 -17.02 -22.50
N ARG A 19 -3.41 -18.21 -22.30
CA ARG A 19 -2.61 -19.41 -22.06
C ARG A 19 -1.63 -19.69 -23.19
N TRP A 20 -2.09 -19.68 -24.43
CA TRP A 20 -1.23 -19.96 -25.59
C TRP A 20 -0.28 -18.81 -25.92
N ASN A 21 -0.75 -17.58 -25.97
CA ASN A 21 0.06 -16.46 -26.43
C ASN A 21 1.01 -15.94 -25.36
N THR A 22 0.70 -16.10 -24.08
CA THR A 22 1.55 -15.61 -22.97
C THR A 22 2.31 -16.77 -22.33
N MET A 23 1.61 -17.73 -21.74
CA MET A 23 2.25 -18.79 -20.96
C MET A 23 3.06 -19.76 -21.84
N VAL A 24 2.46 -20.24 -22.97
CA VAL A 24 3.14 -21.23 -23.83
C VAL A 24 4.21 -20.58 -24.68
N LYS A 25 3.88 -19.52 -25.44
CA LYS A 25 4.83 -18.90 -26.39
C LYS A 25 5.96 -18.14 -25.70
N TRP A 26 5.68 -17.46 -24.58
CA TRP A 26 6.67 -16.68 -23.85
C TRP A 26 7.40 -17.48 -22.75
N GLY A 27 6.98 -18.70 -22.51
CA GLY A 27 7.67 -19.58 -21.57
C GLY A 27 7.56 -19.16 -20.11
N SER A 28 6.42 -18.61 -19.67
CA SER A 28 6.22 -18.13 -18.30
C SER A 28 5.25 -18.98 -17.45
N PRO A 29 5.33 -20.33 -17.46
CA PRO A 29 4.52 -21.14 -16.57
C PRO A 29 5.00 -20.98 -15.12
N LEU A 30 4.05 -20.92 -14.17
CA LEU A 30 4.37 -20.89 -12.77
C LEU A 30 5.00 -22.25 -12.35
N SER A 31 6.16 -22.22 -11.69
CA SER A 31 6.78 -23.44 -11.19
C SER A 31 5.91 -24.12 -10.12
N PRO A 32 5.94 -25.46 -9.99
CA PRO A 32 5.19 -26.15 -8.94
C PRO A 32 5.52 -25.68 -7.52
N PHE A 33 6.78 -25.36 -7.25
CA PHE A 33 7.21 -24.82 -5.96
C PHE A 33 6.57 -23.45 -5.69
N ASN A 34 6.61 -22.53 -6.64
CA ASN A 34 6.00 -21.22 -6.50
C ASN A 34 4.48 -21.33 -6.35
N ALA A 35 3.83 -22.24 -7.08
CA ALA A 35 2.41 -22.52 -6.93
C ALA A 35 2.06 -23.00 -5.52
N TRP A 36 2.88 -23.90 -4.96
CA TRP A 36 2.71 -24.39 -3.60
C TRP A 36 2.88 -23.28 -2.56
N VAL A 37 3.91 -22.43 -2.69
CA VAL A 37 4.12 -21.27 -1.80
C VAL A 37 2.93 -20.31 -1.85
N LEU A 38 2.40 -20.01 -3.05
CA LEU A 38 1.22 -19.17 -3.21
C LEU A 38 -0.02 -19.79 -2.53
N LEU A 39 -0.26 -21.09 -2.72
CA LEU A 39 -1.37 -21.79 -2.07
C LEU A 39 -1.25 -21.73 -0.54
N ARG A 40 -0.05 -21.85 -0.02
CA ARG A 40 0.22 -21.69 1.43
C ARG A 40 -0.09 -20.26 1.89
N GLY A 41 0.35 -19.25 1.14
CA GLY A 41 0.15 -17.85 1.49
C GLY A 41 -1.32 -17.40 1.45
N ILE A 42 -2.10 -17.93 0.51
CA ILE A 42 -3.53 -17.59 0.37
C ILE A 42 -4.37 -18.08 1.55
N GLN A 43 -3.99 -19.18 2.20
CA GLN A 43 -4.76 -19.74 3.32
C GLN A 43 -4.97 -18.75 4.48
N THR A 44 -4.00 -17.87 4.73
CA THR A 44 -4.05 -16.87 5.80
C THR A 44 -4.37 -15.46 5.30
N LEU A 45 -4.56 -15.27 3.98
CA LEU A 45 -4.75 -13.95 3.40
C LEU A 45 -5.96 -13.18 3.99
N PRO A 46 -7.14 -13.79 4.19
CA PRO A 46 -8.27 -13.06 4.78
C PRO A 46 -7.99 -12.52 6.18
N VAL A 47 -7.37 -13.34 7.04
CA VAL A 47 -7.04 -12.95 8.42
C VAL A 47 -5.99 -11.84 8.44
N ARG A 48 -4.96 -11.93 7.59
CA ARG A 48 -3.94 -10.89 7.47
C ARG A 48 -4.52 -9.57 6.97
N LEU A 49 -5.31 -9.61 5.89
CA LEU A 49 -5.96 -8.42 5.36
C LEU A 49 -6.91 -7.77 6.36
N GLU A 50 -7.63 -8.56 7.14
CA GLU A 50 -8.51 -8.03 8.18
C GLU A 50 -7.73 -7.24 9.22
N ARG A 51 -6.63 -7.78 9.73
CA ARG A 51 -5.74 -7.10 10.66
C ARG A 51 -5.13 -5.84 10.03
N GLN A 52 -4.61 -5.94 8.81
CA GLN A 52 -4.01 -4.82 8.08
C GLN A 52 -5.00 -3.67 7.86
N CYS A 53 -6.22 -3.97 7.41
CA CYS A 53 -7.26 -2.96 7.22
C CYS A 53 -7.62 -2.24 8.54
N LYS A 54 -7.71 -2.99 9.64
CA LYS A 54 -7.99 -2.42 10.96
C LYS A 54 -6.83 -1.51 11.42
N THR A 55 -5.61 -1.98 11.30
CA THR A 55 -4.41 -1.19 11.65
C THR A 55 -4.32 0.08 10.79
N ALA A 56 -4.57 -0.03 9.47
CA ALA A 56 -4.54 1.13 8.58
C ALA A 56 -5.57 2.20 8.94
N MET A 57 -6.78 1.80 9.36
CA MET A 57 -7.79 2.74 9.82
C MET A 57 -7.34 3.46 11.09
N ILE A 58 -6.85 2.72 12.09
CA ILE A 58 -6.37 3.28 13.36
C ILE A 58 -5.24 4.29 13.11
N LEU A 59 -4.26 3.94 12.28
CA LEU A 59 -3.16 4.84 11.92
C LEU A 59 -3.68 6.06 11.14
N ALA A 60 -4.60 5.89 10.20
CA ALA A 60 -5.15 7.00 9.41
C ALA A 60 -5.92 7.99 10.29
N GLU A 61 -6.71 7.53 11.24
CA GLU A 61 -7.41 8.36 12.23
C GLU A 61 -6.41 9.11 13.13
N HIS A 62 -5.40 8.41 13.65
CA HIS A 62 -4.35 9.01 14.47
C HIS A 62 -3.60 10.10 13.72
N PHE A 63 -3.12 9.80 12.52
CA PHE A 63 -2.38 10.76 11.68
C PHE A 63 -3.23 11.96 11.26
N SER A 64 -4.54 11.80 11.09
CA SER A 64 -5.44 12.90 10.73
C SER A 64 -5.57 13.97 11.81
N SER A 65 -5.23 13.64 13.06
CA SER A 65 -5.24 14.56 14.20
C SER A 65 -3.84 15.03 14.63
N HIS A 66 -2.77 14.56 13.97
CA HIS A 66 -1.40 14.84 14.38
C HIS A 66 -0.89 16.17 13.83
N GLU A 67 -0.34 17.04 14.68
CA GLU A 67 0.07 18.43 14.36
C GLU A 67 1.16 18.55 13.27
N LYS A 68 2.02 17.51 13.13
CA LYS A 68 3.11 17.47 12.15
C LYS A 68 2.67 16.95 10.79
N ILE A 69 1.43 16.50 10.65
CA ILE A 69 0.90 15.89 9.43
C ILE A 69 -0.08 16.85 8.76
N LYS A 70 0.21 17.20 7.52
CA LYS A 70 -0.60 18.11 6.71
C LYS A 70 -1.88 17.47 6.19
N ARG A 71 -1.77 16.21 5.77
CA ARG A 71 -2.85 15.50 5.09
C ARG A 71 -2.65 13.99 5.18
N VAL A 72 -3.78 13.27 5.19
CA VAL A 72 -3.81 11.80 5.13
C VAL A 72 -4.70 11.36 3.97
N TRP A 73 -4.22 10.41 3.18
CA TRP A 73 -4.99 9.74 2.14
C TRP A 73 -5.23 8.29 2.55
N TYR A 74 -6.45 8.00 2.90
CA TYR A 74 -6.92 6.65 3.17
C TYR A 74 -8.40 6.53 2.77
N PRO A 75 -8.78 5.59 1.90
CA PRO A 75 -10.15 5.48 1.41
C PRO A 75 -11.21 5.26 2.50
N GLY A 76 -10.78 4.82 3.68
CA GLY A 76 -11.64 4.63 4.85
C GLY A 76 -12.04 5.92 5.58
N LEU A 77 -11.32 7.03 5.37
CA LEU A 77 -11.65 8.31 5.97
C LEU A 77 -12.75 9.04 5.17
N ASP A 78 -13.70 9.65 5.85
CA ASP A 78 -14.77 10.45 5.23
C ASP A 78 -14.21 11.65 4.43
N SER A 79 -13.01 12.12 4.79
CA SER A 79 -12.29 13.19 4.08
C SER A 79 -11.70 12.76 2.75
N HIS A 80 -11.63 11.45 2.44
CA HIS A 80 -11.08 10.98 1.18
C HIS A 80 -12.04 11.24 0.01
N PRO A 81 -11.59 11.85 -1.10
CA PRO A 81 -12.48 12.28 -2.20
C PRO A 81 -13.27 11.14 -2.86
N GLN A 82 -12.79 9.91 -2.74
CA GLN A 82 -13.43 8.71 -3.30
C GLN A 82 -13.99 7.76 -2.22
N HIS A 83 -14.23 8.26 -1.01
CA HIS A 83 -14.73 7.42 0.10
C HIS A 83 -16.02 6.69 -0.25
N GLU A 84 -17.01 7.38 -0.81
CA GLU A 84 -18.28 6.77 -1.21
C GLU A 84 -18.16 5.74 -2.34
N LEU A 85 -17.19 5.93 -3.24
CA LEU A 85 -16.87 4.93 -4.24
C LEU A 85 -16.22 3.70 -3.61
N ALA A 86 -15.28 3.90 -2.71
CA ALA A 86 -14.59 2.84 -1.98
C ALA A 86 -15.57 1.96 -1.18
N LYS A 87 -16.54 2.58 -0.50
CA LYS A 87 -17.63 1.87 0.22
C LYS A 87 -18.44 0.93 -0.71
N LYS A 88 -18.65 1.34 -1.95
CA LYS A 88 -19.41 0.52 -2.91
C LYS A 88 -18.60 -0.64 -3.46
N GLN A 89 -17.28 -0.47 -3.59
CA GLN A 89 -16.40 -1.44 -4.24
C GLN A 89 -15.71 -2.39 -3.27
N MET A 90 -15.47 -1.95 -2.04
CA MET A 90 -14.66 -2.68 -1.06
C MET A 90 -15.39 -2.83 0.27
N PRO A 91 -15.50 -4.06 0.81
CA PRO A 91 -16.07 -4.27 2.15
C PRO A 91 -15.16 -3.75 3.26
N LYS A 92 -13.87 -3.55 2.97
CA LYS A 92 -12.83 -2.95 3.81
C LYS A 92 -11.90 -2.12 2.93
N PHE A 93 -11.25 -1.09 3.48
CA PHE A 93 -10.57 -0.07 2.70
C PHE A 93 -9.08 -0.35 2.40
N GLY A 94 -8.62 -1.57 2.69
CA GLY A 94 -7.24 -1.99 2.43
C GLY A 94 -6.24 -1.60 3.52
N GLY A 95 -5.02 -2.13 3.39
CA GLY A 95 -3.93 -1.90 4.33
C GLY A 95 -2.93 -0.83 3.89
N MET A 96 -3.30 0.03 2.93
CA MET A 96 -2.43 1.07 2.39
C MET A 96 -2.96 2.45 2.73
N LEU A 97 -2.11 3.30 3.30
CA LEU A 97 -2.40 4.72 3.51
C LEU A 97 -1.17 5.56 3.12
N THR A 98 -1.39 6.84 2.92
CA THR A 98 -0.34 7.83 2.70
C THR A 98 -0.60 9.02 3.60
N PHE A 99 0.43 9.58 4.21
CA PHE A 99 0.37 10.87 4.90
C PHE A 99 1.46 11.80 4.40
N GLU A 100 1.30 13.10 4.62
CA GLU A 100 2.21 14.14 4.17
C GLU A 100 2.73 14.96 5.35
N VAL A 101 4.05 15.07 5.46
CA VAL A 101 4.77 16.01 6.33
C VAL A 101 5.19 17.27 5.54
N ASN A 102 5.95 18.19 6.13
CA ASN A 102 6.20 19.50 5.52
C ASN A 102 6.98 19.43 4.20
N ASN A 103 7.97 18.57 4.10
CA ASN A 103 8.88 18.49 2.95
C ASN A 103 9.55 17.12 2.87
N GLY A 104 10.44 16.92 1.88
CA GLY A 104 11.15 15.66 1.68
C GLY A 104 12.19 15.35 2.73
N ASP A 105 12.84 16.37 3.29
CA ASP A 105 13.85 16.18 4.36
C ASP A 105 13.18 15.71 5.66
N ASP A 106 12.02 16.29 5.98
CA ASP A 106 11.19 15.83 7.11
C ASP A 106 10.74 14.38 6.89
N ALA A 107 10.29 14.04 5.67
CA ALA A 107 9.88 12.69 5.34
C ALA A 107 11.03 11.68 5.49
N LEU A 108 12.23 12.03 5.03
CA LEU A 108 13.42 11.21 5.18
C LEU A 108 13.80 11.07 6.66
N THR A 109 13.78 12.17 7.43
CA THR A 109 14.05 12.16 8.87
C THR A 109 13.10 11.21 9.60
N VAL A 110 11.79 11.25 9.28
CA VAL A 110 10.83 10.32 9.86
C VAL A 110 11.20 8.89 9.54
N LEU A 111 11.44 8.56 8.25
CA LEU A 111 11.71 7.18 7.84
C LEU A 111 13.03 6.61 8.40
N ASP A 112 14.06 7.43 8.52
CA ASP A 112 15.36 7.02 9.05
C ASP A 112 15.34 6.75 10.57
N ASN A 113 14.32 7.22 11.27
CA ASN A 113 14.16 7.07 12.72
C ASN A 113 13.02 6.12 13.12
N LEU A 114 12.40 5.41 12.16
CA LEU A 114 11.49 4.33 12.49
C LEU A 114 12.27 3.08 12.93
N GLU A 115 11.88 2.49 14.06
CA GLU A 115 12.50 1.28 14.60
C GLU A 115 11.69 0.02 14.28
N LEU A 116 10.37 0.12 14.27
CA LEU A 116 9.45 -1.00 14.03
C LEU A 116 9.04 -1.09 12.57
N ALA A 117 8.54 0.00 11.98
CA ALA A 117 8.20 0.06 10.57
C ALA A 117 9.46 0.12 9.69
N CYS A 118 9.48 -0.61 8.59
CA CYS A 118 10.66 -0.76 7.75
C CYS A 118 10.64 0.21 6.57
N PHE A 119 11.71 0.97 6.38
CA PHE A 119 11.90 1.79 5.17
C PHE A 119 12.26 0.86 3.99
N ALA A 120 11.27 0.49 3.20
CA ALA A 120 11.42 -0.44 2.07
C ALA A 120 10.29 -0.30 1.04
N ALA A 121 10.63 -0.46 -0.23
CA ALA A 121 9.68 -0.54 -1.33
C ALA A 121 9.00 -1.91 -1.36
N SER A 122 7.94 -2.08 -0.57
CA SER A 122 7.13 -3.30 -0.54
C SER A 122 5.68 -2.98 -0.18
N LEU A 123 4.79 -3.96 -0.27
CA LEU A 123 3.41 -3.86 0.19
C LEU A 123 2.81 -5.24 0.49
N GLY A 124 1.78 -5.27 1.36
CA GLY A 124 0.99 -6.47 1.63
C GLY A 124 1.72 -7.57 2.41
N GLY A 125 2.93 -7.29 2.90
CA GLY A 125 3.69 -8.18 3.77
C GLY A 125 3.12 -8.28 5.19
N VAL A 126 3.74 -9.12 6.02
CA VAL A 126 3.38 -9.24 7.45
C VAL A 126 4.03 -8.15 8.30
N ARG A 127 5.03 -7.48 7.76
CA ARG A 127 5.74 -6.36 8.37
C ARG A 127 5.28 -5.05 7.74
N THR A 128 5.10 -4.02 8.55
CA THR A 128 4.80 -2.66 8.09
C THR A 128 6.00 -2.10 7.31
N THR A 129 5.74 -1.62 6.09
CA THR A 129 6.74 -0.99 5.24
C THR A 129 6.33 0.43 4.88
N THR A 130 7.33 1.31 4.78
CA THR A 130 7.17 2.72 4.47
C THR A 130 8.07 3.11 3.30
N GLN A 131 7.64 4.07 2.50
CA GLN A 131 8.47 4.64 1.43
C GLN A 131 8.06 6.08 1.13
N ILE A 132 8.98 6.85 0.55
CA ILE A 132 8.73 8.15 -0.06
C ILE A 132 8.46 7.93 -1.55
N PRO A 133 7.21 8.06 -2.04
CA PRO A 133 6.90 7.79 -3.45
C PRO A 133 7.73 8.62 -4.43
N ALA A 134 7.91 9.90 -4.13
CA ALA A 134 8.62 10.84 -5.00
C ALA A 134 10.07 10.43 -5.31
N THR A 135 10.78 9.83 -4.35
CA THR A 135 12.20 9.46 -4.49
C THR A 135 12.45 7.98 -4.76
N MET A 136 11.41 7.13 -4.67
CA MET A 136 11.56 5.68 -4.86
C MET A 136 10.77 5.14 -6.04
N ALA A 137 9.46 5.45 -6.12
CA ALA A 137 8.60 4.90 -7.16
C ALA A 137 8.49 5.81 -8.40
N PHE A 138 8.74 7.11 -8.23
CA PHE A 138 8.56 8.13 -9.27
C PHE A 138 9.83 8.97 -9.49
N LEU A 139 11.00 8.38 -9.27
CA LEU A 139 12.30 9.04 -9.41
C LEU A 139 12.57 9.55 -10.84
N ASP A 140 12.11 8.79 -11.85
CA ASP A 140 12.32 9.10 -13.26
C ASP A 140 11.35 10.14 -13.83
N ILE A 141 10.43 10.67 -13.00
CA ILE A 141 9.43 11.67 -13.39
C ILE A 141 9.84 13.04 -12.85
N SER A 142 9.69 14.10 -13.66
CA SER A 142 10.01 15.47 -13.23
C SER A 142 9.16 15.90 -12.02
N GLU A 143 9.63 16.91 -11.27
CA GLU A 143 8.90 17.39 -10.10
C GLU A 143 7.54 17.99 -10.49
N GLU A 144 7.50 18.73 -11.60
CA GLU A 144 6.29 19.32 -12.13
C GLU A 144 5.24 18.25 -12.46
N GLU A 145 5.64 17.21 -13.20
CA GLU A 145 4.74 16.09 -13.54
C GLU A 145 4.28 15.33 -12.29
N ARG A 146 5.16 15.11 -11.30
CA ARG A 146 4.76 14.49 -10.03
C ARG A 146 3.71 15.32 -9.30
N GLN A 147 3.89 16.66 -9.26
CA GLN A 147 2.91 17.56 -8.62
C GLN A 147 1.55 17.52 -9.34
N GLU A 148 1.53 17.47 -10.67
CA GLU A 148 0.30 17.29 -11.45
C GLU A 148 -0.39 15.96 -11.14
N MET A 149 0.37 14.92 -10.88
CA MET A 149 -0.13 13.60 -10.42
C MET A 149 -0.56 13.60 -8.94
N GLY A 150 -0.34 14.70 -8.20
CA GLY A 150 -0.62 14.79 -6.77
C GLY A 150 0.40 14.06 -5.90
N ILE A 151 1.64 13.91 -6.37
CA ILE A 151 2.74 13.27 -5.64
C ILE A 151 3.71 14.34 -5.15
N TYR A 152 3.76 14.53 -3.83
CA TYR A 152 4.57 15.55 -3.18
C TYR A 152 5.76 14.94 -2.44
N GLN A 153 6.82 15.73 -2.28
CA GLN A 153 8.08 15.33 -1.66
C GLN A 153 7.91 14.85 -0.20
N GLY A 154 6.99 15.48 0.55
CA GLY A 154 6.70 15.13 1.95
C GLY A 154 5.79 13.93 2.14
N MET A 155 5.40 13.22 1.07
CA MET A 155 4.52 12.06 1.19
C MET A 155 5.26 10.82 1.68
N ILE A 156 4.67 10.16 2.67
CA ILE A 156 5.10 8.86 3.19
C ILE A 156 3.96 7.86 2.96
N ARG A 157 4.19 6.87 2.11
CA ARG A 157 3.27 5.74 1.90
C ARG A 157 3.56 4.65 2.92
N VAL A 158 2.53 4.17 3.59
CA VAL A 158 2.58 3.08 4.57
C VAL A 158 1.79 1.89 4.06
N SER A 159 2.41 0.72 4.05
CA SER A 159 1.74 -0.57 3.90
C SER A 159 1.74 -1.28 5.25
N THR A 160 0.59 -1.34 5.91
CA THR A 160 0.48 -1.91 7.25
C THR A 160 0.73 -3.42 7.26
N GLY A 161 1.46 -3.87 8.24
CA GLY A 161 1.71 -5.28 8.56
C GLY A 161 0.72 -5.83 9.59
N LEU A 162 1.23 -6.70 10.47
CA LEU A 162 0.46 -7.38 11.51
C LEU A 162 0.83 -6.95 12.93
N GLU A 163 1.73 -5.98 13.05
CA GLU A 163 2.18 -5.41 14.33
C GLU A 163 1.01 -4.85 15.14
N ASP A 164 1.23 -4.63 16.41
CA ASP A 164 0.24 -3.95 17.24
C ASP A 164 0.09 -2.49 16.80
N PRO A 165 -1.15 -1.97 16.61
CA PRO A 165 -1.36 -0.60 16.20
C PRO A 165 -0.80 0.43 17.17
N ASP A 166 -0.83 0.16 18.48
CA ASP A 166 -0.32 1.08 19.50
C ASP A 166 1.22 1.15 19.45
N ASP A 167 1.89 0.04 19.18
CA ASP A 167 3.33 0.01 18.98
C ASP A 167 3.73 0.79 17.72
N LEU A 168 2.98 0.65 16.63
CA LEU A 168 3.20 1.45 15.41
C LEU A 168 2.96 2.94 15.65
N ILE A 169 1.92 3.31 16.38
CA ILE A 169 1.66 4.71 16.76
C ILE A 169 2.83 5.27 17.58
N ALA A 170 3.34 4.50 18.54
CA ALA A 170 4.48 4.92 19.35
C ALA A 170 5.74 5.13 18.48
N ASP A 171 6.02 4.21 17.56
CA ASP A 171 7.13 4.28 16.61
C ASP A 171 7.05 5.55 15.72
N PHE A 172 5.88 5.75 15.07
CA PHE A 172 5.67 6.95 14.25
C PHE A 172 5.71 8.25 15.07
N ASN A 173 5.12 8.29 16.26
CA ASN A 173 5.16 9.50 17.12
C ASN A 173 6.59 9.84 17.55
N ALA A 174 7.41 8.84 17.89
CA ALA A 174 8.81 9.05 18.21
C ALA A 174 9.57 9.68 17.04
N ALA A 175 9.40 9.11 15.82
CA ALA A 175 10.04 9.64 14.61
C ALA A 175 9.53 11.05 14.23
N LEU A 176 8.21 11.29 14.28
CA LEU A 176 7.58 12.58 14.00
C LEU A 176 7.99 13.68 15.00
N SER A 177 8.39 13.32 16.20
CA SER A 177 8.85 14.31 17.19
C SER A 177 10.17 14.98 16.83
N LEU A 178 10.89 14.43 15.84
CA LEU A 178 12.20 14.92 15.38
C LEU A 178 12.12 15.97 14.26
N ILE A 179 10.94 16.26 13.75
CA ILE A 179 10.68 17.24 12.68
C ILE A 179 9.87 18.44 13.16
#